data_d0bfa80842641ac2c197be6ba9733a1d
#
_entry.id   d0bfa80842641ac2c197be6ba9733a1d
#
_cell.length_a   1.000
_cell.length_b   1.000
_cell.length_c   1.000
_cell.angle_alpha   90.00
_cell.angle_beta   90.00
_cell.angle_gamma   90.00
#
_symmetry.space_group_name_H-M   'P 1'
#
loop_
_entity.id
_entity.type
_entity.pdbx_description
1 polymer ?
#
loop_
_entity_poly.entity_id
_entity_poly.type
_entity_poly.pdbx_seq_one_letter_code
_entity_poly.pdbx_strand_id
1 'polypeptide(L)'
;GDYNELLGLSYSEIAADSRSQHKSQGFGSARSRGNQLEYLKHTAGSPAQDDDLFHEIETTWQRVKGSEKVSEIIDQLVSNYNFSEPTQSVEKLVKLYRAIENMPDNDFKSQKLKDVKAIIKAAAGIKAEALADRFNYIHSDTISGQFTIVQRSTLPINLKNISPTLDSTFYSIELESNDLKIFPFKFKTLSVISHPYWLPYATYNDRMAFGGEFLRGKPERQAIKTFKYSLNLFGEDIEFEEAIDYKWTDRVKGELHRDVVVSPIITVTPADKVYIFSSNEPQKVSFLAEGNLKGAIGTVTLQTPKGWTVEPNRIELKFNFIGEQKALQFTLTPPEEPSTGDIEFRVNGEAAKAVQRIEYDHILPQIMFPKATAKVVKMNLNKTVKNIGYVKGSGDEVAQNLGGVGFNVVSFEAKDLAVLDLSMFETIIVGIRAYNTEPSMKNGNAVLNE
;
A
#
# COMPACT_ATOMS: atom_id res chain seq x y z
N GLY A 1 -7.15 32.13 8.14
CA GLY A 1 -6.61 31.51 6.95
C GLY A 1 -6.91 32.34 5.72
N ASP A 2 -5.85 32.77 5.06
CA ASP A 2 -5.97 33.56 3.85
C ASP A 2 -6.68 32.78 2.74
N TYR A 3 -7.50 33.48 1.98
CA TYR A 3 -8.22 32.91 0.84
C TYR A 3 -7.30 32.87 -0.38
N ASN A 4 -7.25 31.72 -1.05
CA ASN A 4 -6.53 31.57 -2.31
C ASN A 4 -7.55 31.60 -3.48
N GLU A 5 -7.52 32.66 -4.27
CA GLU A 5 -8.44 32.88 -5.38
C GLU A 5 -8.35 31.80 -6.47
N LEU A 6 -7.13 31.29 -6.73
CA LEU A 6 -6.91 30.25 -7.74
C LEU A 6 -7.52 28.90 -7.34
N LEU A 7 -7.53 28.60 -6.05
CA LEU A 7 -8.07 27.35 -5.51
C LEU A 7 -9.54 27.45 -5.11
N GLY A 8 -10.06 28.69 -4.93
CA GLY A 8 -11.40 28.94 -4.41
C GLY A 8 -11.59 28.47 -2.96
N LEU A 9 -10.51 28.34 -2.19
CA LEU A 9 -10.48 27.85 -0.82
C LEU A 9 -9.52 28.69 0.03
N SER A 10 -9.81 28.78 1.32
CA SER A 10 -8.85 29.33 2.29
C SER A 10 -7.86 28.25 2.73
N TYR A 11 -6.71 28.65 3.22
CA TYR A 11 -5.72 27.70 3.76
C TYR A 11 -6.24 26.92 4.99
N SER A 12 -7.14 27.51 5.78
CA SER A 12 -7.82 26.80 6.87
C SER A 12 -8.77 25.71 6.38
N GLU A 13 -9.45 25.92 5.24
CA GLU A 13 -10.28 24.89 4.61
C GLU A 13 -9.41 23.76 4.06
N ILE A 14 -8.31 24.08 3.40
CA ILE A 14 -7.33 23.08 2.91
C ILE A 14 -6.73 22.30 4.06
N ALA A 15 -6.39 22.95 5.18
CA ALA A 15 -5.86 22.28 6.37
C ALA A 15 -6.87 21.33 6.98
N ALA A 16 -8.16 21.69 7.03
CA ALA A 16 -9.22 20.82 7.52
C ALA A 16 -9.41 19.58 6.62
N ASP A 17 -9.34 19.77 5.30
CA ASP A 17 -9.41 18.67 4.32
C ASP A 17 -8.21 17.73 4.45
N SER A 18 -6.99 18.29 4.56
CA SER A 18 -5.77 17.54 4.80
C SER A 18 -5.86 16.71 6.09
N ARG A 19 -6.28 17.33 7.19
CA ARG A 19 -6.48 16.63 8.47
C ARG A 19 -7.52 15.51 8.36
N SER A 20 -8.58 15.71 7.60
CA SER A 20 -9.63 14.72 7.37
C SER A 20 -9.17 13.52 6.52
N GLN A 21 -8.01 13.59 5.86
CA GLN A 21 -7.39 12.44 5.19
C GLN A 21 -6.71 11.47 6.16
N HIS A 22 -6.51 11.84 7.43
CA HIS A 22 -5.99 10.93 8.45
C HIS A 22 -7.07 9.93 8.91
N LYS A 23 -7.53 9.11 7.98
CA LYS A 23 -8.69 8.21 8.14
C LYS A 23 -8.50 7.19 9.28
N SER A 24 -7.30 6.64 9.41
CA SER A 24 -6.98 5.64 10.44
C SER A 24 -6.89 6.22 11.85
N GLN A 25 -6.76 7.54 11.99
CA GLN A 25 -6.61 8.22 13.28
C GLN A 25 -7.91 8.89 13.75
N GLY A 26 -8.93 8.93 12.91
CA GLY A 26 -10.23 9.53 13.25
C GLY A 26 -10.18 11.04 13.43
N PHE A 27 -9.28 11.73 12.73
CA PHE A 27 -9.07 13.19 12.85
C PHE A 27 -9.91 14.01 11.86
N GLY A 28 -11.11 13.58 11.52
CA GLY A 28 -12.01 14.39 10.73
C GLY A 28 -12.19 15.78 11.33
N SER A 29 -12.07 16.83 10.52
CA SER A 29 -12.14 18.22 10.94
C SER A 29 -13.13 19.00 10.07
N ALA A 30 -13.98 19.80 10.70
CA ALA A 30 -14.85 20.72 9.97
C ALA A 30 -14.01 21.88 9.40
N ARG A 31 -14.39 22.33 8.20
CA ARG A 31 -13.78 23.53 7.61
C ARG A 31 -14.22 24.77 8.38
N SER A 32 -13.25 25.62 8.74
CA SER A 32 -13.50 26.94 9.31
C SER A 32 -13.35 28.03 8.24
N ARG A 33 -14.07 29.12 8.41
CA ARG A 33 -14.08 30.26 7.50
C ARG A 33 -13.98 31.56 8.28
N GLY A 34 -13.50 32.59 7.60
CA GLY A 34 -13.26 33.90 8.18
C GLY A 34 -11.85 34.03 8.76
N ASN A 35 -11.52 35.23 9.21
CA ASN A 35 -10.20 35.52 9.75
C ASN A 35 -9.99 34.79 11.07
N GLN A 36 -8.90 34.03 11.16
CA GLN A 36 -8.42 33.39 12.39
C GLN A 36 -7.04 33.96 12.70
N LEU A 37 -6.93 34.63 13.85
CA LEU A 37 -5.66 35.21 14.29
C LEU A 37 -4.82 34.12 14.99
N GLU A 38 -3.60 33.97 14.51
CA GLU A 38 -2.56 33.13 15.15
C GLU A 38 -1.57 34.06 15.84
N TYR A 39 -1.22 33.77 17.09
CA TYR A 39 -0.29 34.55 17.87
C TYR A 39 1.03 33.83 17.99
N LEU A 40 2.09 34.42 17.42
CA LEU A 40 3.43 33.84 17.42
C LEU A 40 4.32 34.61 18.39
N LYS A 41 5.18 33.86 19.10
CA LYS A 41 6.20 34.46 19.99
C LYS A 41 7.56 34.04 19.50
N HIS A 42 8.41 35.05 19.22
CA HIS A 42 9.80 34.80 18.89
C HIS A 42 10.53 34.18 20.09
N THR A 43 11.25 33.07 19.85
CA THR A 43 11.95 32.31 20.89
C THR A 43 13.46 32.22 20.66
N ALA A 44 13.93 32.30 19.41
CA ALA A 44 15.35 32.21 19.07
C ALA A 44 15.59 32.68 17.63
N GLY A 45 16.83 33.06 17.28
CA GLY A 45 17.24 33.56 15.98
C GLY A 45 16.96 35.03 15.79
N SER A 46 16.97 35.53 14.55
CA SER A 46 16.56 36.91 14.21
C SER A 46 15.03 37.01 14.29
N PRO A 47 14.48 38.06 14.95
CA PRO A 47 13.04 38.29 14.99
C PRO A 47 12.53 38.65 13.60
N ALA A 48 11.35 38.15 13.26
CA ALA A 48 10.66 38.55 12.04
C ALA A 48 10.34 40.03 12.06
N GLN A 49 10.40 40.67 10.90
CA GLN A 49 10.06 42.09 10.71
C GLN A 49 8.84 42.22 9.81
N ASP A 50 8.09 43.29 9.98
CA ASP A 50 6.95 43.62 9.12
C ASP A 50 5.88 42.53 8.98
N ASP A 51 5.65 41.73 10.06
CA ASP A 51 4.73 40.59 10.08
C ASP A 51 5.07 39.48 9.07
N ASP A 52 6.27 39.49 8.49
CA ASP A 52 6.78 38.48 7.57
C ASP A 52 7.50 37.35 8.34
N LEU A 53 6.86 36.19 8.46
CA LEU A 53 7.45 35.00 9.10
C LEU A 53 8.68 34.45 8.37
N PHE A 54 8.86 34.82 7.10
CA PHE A 54 9.98 34.40 6.26
C PHE A 54 11.02 35.50 6.07
N HIS A 55 10.96 36.56 6.91
CA HIS A 55 11.96 37.62 6.88
C HIS A 55 13.38 37.05 6.88
N GLU A 56 14.22 37.54 5.98
CA GLU A 56 15.59 37.04 5.70
C GLU A 56 15.69 35.62 5.12
N ILE A 57 14.56 34.93 4.83
CA ILE A 57 14.57 33.64 4.18
C ILE A 57 14.26 33.79 2.69
N GLU A 58 15.25 33.59 1.84
CA GLU A 58 15.03 33.56 0.39
C GLU A 58 14.25 32.31 -0.01
N THR A 59 13.01 32.46 -0.43
CA THR A 59 12.11 31.37 -0.80
C THR A 59 12.05 31.13 -2.30
N THR A 60 12.67 31.99 -3.10
CA THR A 60 12.69 31.90 -4.57
C THR A 60 13.90 31.13 -5.08
N TRP A 61 14.03 31.05 -6.40
CA TRP A 61 15.19 30.46 -7.04
C TRP A 61 16.50 31.21 -6.76
N GLN A 62 16.47 32.46 -6.33
CA GLN A 62 17.68 33.27 -6.01
C GLN A 62 18.56 32.58 -4.93
N ARG A 63 17.97 31.72 -4.08
CA ARG A 63 18.73 30.92 -3.10
C ARG A 63 19.64 29.86 -3.75
N VAL A 64 19.45 29.56 -5.03
CA VAL A 64 20.20 28.53 -5.74
C VAL A 64 21.21 29.19 -6.68
N LYS A 65 22.49 29.00 -6.41
CA LYS A 65 23.56 29.61 -7.24
C LYS A 65 23.47 29.14 -8.68
N GLY A 66 23.49 30.08 -9.63
CA GLY A 66 23.43 29.81 -11.05
C GLY A 66 22.01 29.60 -11.61
N SER A 67 21.00 30.01 -10.86
CA SER A 67 19.59 29.89 -11.23
C SER A 67 18.98 31.13 -11.90
N GLU A 68 19.76 32.15 -12.21
CA GLU A 68 19.29 33.45 -12.72
C GLU A 68 18.44 33.24 -13.99
N LYS A 69 18.94 32.42 -14.93
CA LYS A 69 18.21 32.09 -16.16
C LYS A 69 16.93 31.30 -15.91
N VAL A 70 16.93 30.46 -14.91
CA VAL A 70 15.75 29.66 -14.50
C VAL A 70 14.68 30.60 -13.95
N SER A 71 15.05 31.52 -13.06
CA SER A 71 14.15 32.53 -12.49
C SER A 71 13.52 33.39 -13.58
N GLU A 72 14.34 33.94 -14.50
CA GLU A 72 13.86 34.76 -15.62
C GLU A 72 12.82 34.01 -16.49
N ILE A 73 13.08 32.74 -16.82
CA ILE A 73 12.14 31.95 -17.64
C ILE A 73 10.85 31.70 -16.89
N ILE A 74 10.92 31.42 -15.59
CA ILE A 74 9.72 31.20 -14.73
C ILE A 74 8.89 32.47 -14.67
N ASP A 75 9.49 33.65 -14.44
CA ASP A 75 8.78 34.90 -14.40
C ASP A 75 8.06 35.21 -15.72
N GLN A 76 8.71 34.92 -16.84
CA GLN A 76 8.10 35.06 -18.15
C GLN A 76 6.96 34.02 -18.39
N LEU A 77 7.08 32.80 -17.87
CA LEU A 77 6.01 31.78 -17.95
C LEU A 77 4.79 32.21 -17.16
N VAL A 78 5.01 32.67 -15.92
CA VAL A 78 3.92 33.11 -15.02
C VAL A 78 3.20 34.32 -15.61
N SER A 79 3.96 35.32 -16.09
CA SER A 79 3.38 36.55 -16.60
C SER A 79 2.59 36.37 -17.93
N ASN A 80 2.93 35.38 -18.72
CA ASN A 80 2.31 35.14 -20.03
C ASN A 80 1.44 33.88 -20.10
N TYR A 81 1.13 33.27 -18.96
CA TYR A 81 0.34 32.04 -18.94
C TYR A 81 -1.11 32.27 -19.39
N ASN A 82 -1.56 31.49 -20.38
CA ASN A 82 -2.92 31.51 -20.85
C ASN A 82 -3.64 30.19 -20.48
N PHE A 83 -4.62 30.28 -19.59
CA PHE A 83 -5.40 29.13 -19.14
C PHE A 83 -6.16 28.41 -20.25
N SER A 84 -6.62 29.15 -21.26
CA SER A 84 -7.37 28.59 -22.38
C SER A 84 -6.48 27.87 -23.37
N GLU A 85 -5.20 28.21 -23.42
CA GLU A 85 -4.23 27.70 -24.40
C GLU A 85 -2.88 27.34 -23.75
N PRO A 86 -2.85 26.36 -22.83
CA PRO A 86 -1.63 25.99 -22.11
C PRO A 86 -0.49 25.53 -23.02
N THR A 87 -0.82 25.04 -24.23
CA THR A 87 0.15 24.61 -25.26
C THR A 87 1.12 25.71 -25.67
N GLN A 88 0.72 27.00 -25.63
CA GLN A 88 1.59 28.13 -25.93
C GLN A 88 2.80 28.25 -24.99
N SER A 89 2.70 27.64 -23.79
CA SER A 89 3.80 27.65 -22.82
C SER A 89 4.83 26.54 -23.05
N VAL A 90 4.54 25.53 -23.89
CA VAL A 90 5.36 24.31 -23.98
C VAL A 90 6.78 24.59 -24.49
N GLU A 91 6.95 25.42 -25.51
CA GLU A 91 8.29 25.77 -26.01
C GLU A 91 9.15 26.42 -24.90
N LYS A 92 8.54 27.31 -24.11
CA LYS A 92 9.25 27.99 -23.02
C LYS A 92 9.52 27.02 -21.85
N LEU A 93 8.61 26.08 -21.56
CA LEU A 93 8.83 25.02 -20.59
C LEU A 93 9.97 24.08 -20.99
N VAL A 94 10.13 23.78 -22.29
CA VAL A 94 11.29 23.03 -22.79
C VAL A 94 12.60 23.81 -22.57
N LYS A 95 12.59 25.14 -22.79
CA LYS A 95 13.74 26.00 -22.46
C LYS A 95 14.04 26.03 -20.97
N LEU A 96 12.99 26.02 -20.12
CA LEU A 96 13.13 25.91 -18.68
C LEU A 96 13.76 24.57 -18.28
N TYR A 97 13.29 23.47 -18.84
CA TYR A 97 13.88 22.14 -18.63
C TYR A 97 15.39 22.16 -18.89
N ARG A 98 15.83 22.68 -20.04
CA ARG A 98 17.26 22.79 -20.39
C ARG A 98 18.02 23.72 -19.44
N ALA A 99 17.42 24.83 -19.03
CA ALA A 99 18.05 25.72 -18.07
C ALA A 99 18.34 25.01 -16.73
N ILE A 100 17.36 24.24 -16.23
CA ILE A 100 17.53 23.46 -14.98
C ILE A 100 18.54 22.33 -15.18
N GLU A 101 18.50 21.62 -16.31
CA GLU A 101 19.41 20.53 -16.62
C GLU A 101 20.88 20.99 -16.66
N ASN A 102 21.12 22.18 -17.16
CA ASN A 102 22.45 22.78 -17.26
C ASN A 102 22.96 23.44 -15.97
N MET A 103 22.13 23.54 -14.93
CA MET A 103 22.57 24.04 -13.64
C MET A 103 23.55 23.08 -12.97
N PRO A 104 24.45 23.59 -12.11
CA PRO A 104 25.22 22.74 -11.18
C PRO A 104 24.31 21.83 -10.36
N ASP A 105 24.82 20.65 -9.96
CA ASP A 105 24.08 19.74 -9.12
C ASP A 105 23.79 20.40 -7.76
N ASN A 106 22.54 20.22 -7.31
CA ASN A 106 22.04 20.72 -6.03
C ASN A 106 20.82 19.88 -5.60
N ASP A 107 20.42 20.05 -4.36
CA ASP A 107 19.33 19.24 -3.74
C ASP A 107 17.97 19.38 -4.43
N PHE A 108 17.75 20.49 -5.16
CA PHE A 108 16.47 20.78 -5.81
C PHE A 108 16.41 20.34 -7.28
N LYS A 109 17.56 20.25 -7.96
CA LYS A 109 17.64 20.01 -9.42
C LYS A 109 16.85 18.77 -9.84
N SER A 110 17.10 17.64 -9.21
CA SER A 110 16.43 16.36 -9.55
C SER A 110 14.90 16.44 -9.42
N GLN A 111 14.42 17.04 -8.34
CA GLN A 111 12.98 17.20 -8.14
C GLN A 111 12.39 18.19 -9.15
N LYS A 112 13.06 19.31 -9.42
CA LYS A 112 12.59 20.33 -10.36
C LYS A 112 12.60 19.87 -11.82
N LEU A 113 13.52 18.99 -12.20
CA LEU A 113 13.46 18.32 -13.50
C LEU A 113 12.23 17.41 -13.64
N LYS A 114 11.84 16.71 -12.57
CA LYS A 114 10.58 15.94 -12.57
C LYS A 114 9.35 16.83 -12.68
N ASP A 115 9.33 17.91 -11.89
CA ASP A 115 8.21 18.86 -11.88
C ASP A 115 8.01 19.47 -13.29
N VAL A 116 9.07 19.98 -13.94
CA VAL A 116 8.96 20.57 -15.27
C VAL A 116 8.57 19.58 -16.33
N LYS A 117 9.06 18.32 -16.29
CA LYS A 117 8.63 17.25 -17.18
C LYS A 117 7.13 16.96 -17.04
N ALA A 118 6.61 16.91 -15.80
CA ALA A 118 5.18 16.71 -15.57
C ALA A 118 4.34 17.88 -16.14
N ILE A 119 4.81 19.12 -15.97
CA ILE A 119 4.14 20.31 -16.52
C ILE A 119 4.19 20.31 -18.05
N ILE A 120 5.31 19.92 -18.66
CA ILE A 120 5.42 19.78 -20.13
C ILE A 120 4.39 18.77 -20.66
N LYS A 121 4.30 17.57 -20.04
CA LYS A 121 3.30 16.55 -20.41
C LYS A 121 1.87 17.11 -20.33
N ALA A 122 1.53 17.76 -19.22
CA ALA A 122 0.21 18.31 -18.99
C ALA A 122 -0.14 19.42 -20.00
N ALA A 123 0.75 20.41 -20.18
CA ALA A 123 0.55 21.54 -21.08
C ALA A 123 0.51 21.10 -22.56
N ALA A 124 1.30 20.10 -22.94
CA ALA A 124 1.30 19.55 -24.29
C ALA A 124 0.12 18.56 -24.55
N GLY A 125 -0.68 18.26 -23.54
CA GLY A 125 -1.80 17.32 -23.65
C GLY A 125 -1.35 15.87 -23.89
N ILE A 126 -0.16 15.48 -23.42
CA ILE A 126 0.37 14.13 -23.58
C ILE A 126 -0.15 13.25 -22.44
N LYS A 127 -0.75 12.11 -22.78
CA LYS A 127 -1.06 11.03 -21.86
C LYS A 127 -0.31 9.78 -22.29
N ALA A 128 0.48 9.23 -21.39
CA ALA A 128 1.18 7.97 -21.59
C ALA A 128 0.92 7.03 -20.40
N GLU A 129 0.78 5.74 -20.69
CA GLU A 129 0.55 4.70 -19.69
C GLU A 129 1.27 3.41 -20.10
N ALA A 130 1.87 2.72 -19.15
CA ALA A 130 2.45 1.39 -19.33
C ALA A 130 1.68 0.39 -18.48
N LEU A 131 0.87 -0.46 -19.10
CA LEU A 131 -0.05 -1.34 -18.40
C LEU A 131 0.28 -2.80 -18.67
N ALA A 132 0.51 -3.56 -17.59
CA ALA A 132 0.70 -4.99 -17.65
C ALA A 132 -0.64 -5.73 -17.79
N ASP A 133 -0.61 -6.92 -18.43
CA ASP A 133 -1.81 -7.74 -18.66
C ASP A 133 -2.43 -8.28 -17.36
N ARG A 134 -1.64 -8.35 -16.28
CA ARG A 134 -2.07 -8.78 -14.94
C ARG A 134 -1.19 -8.12 -13.86
N PHE A 135 -1.66 -8.11 -12.63
CA PHE A 135 -0.91 -7.51 -11.53
C PHE A 135 0.07 -8.47 -10.85
N ASN A 136 -0.16 -9.80 -10.93
CA ASN A 136 0.61 -10.81 -10.19
C ASN A 136 1.42 -11.69 -11.15
N TYR A 137 2.73 -11.72 -10.97
CA TYR A 137 3.69 -12.54 -11.68
C TYR A 137 4.54 -13.32 -10.69
N ILE A 138 5.19 -14.38 -11.15
CA ILE A 138 6.15 -15.13 -10.36
C ILE A 138 7.59 -14.80 -10.77
N HIS A 139 8.55 -15.25 -9.97
CA HIS A 139 9.97 -15.19 -10.32
C HIS A 139 10.22 -15.84 -11.70
N SER A 140 11.05 -15.20 -12.52
CA SER A 140 11.41 -15.62 -13.89
C SER A 140 10.27 -15.68 -14.90
N ASP A 141 9.08 -15.20 -14.54
CA ASP A 141 7.96 -15.07 -15.47
C ASP A 141 8.20 -13.95 -16.49
N THR A 142 7.36 -13.87 -17.50
CA THR A 142 7.38 -12.78 -18.48
C THR A 142 6.23 -11.83 -18.19
N ILE A 143 6.55 -10.58 -17.84
CA ILE A 143 5.58 -9.50 -17.81
C ILE A 143 5.32 -9.10 -19.25
N SER A 144 4.07 -9.19 -19.68
CA SER A 144 3.57 -8.67 -20.94
C SER A 144 2.58 -7.56 -20.68
N GLY A 145 2.44 -6.67 -21.66
CA GLY A 145 1.55 -5.55 -21.53
C GLY A 145 1.64 -4.60 -22.73
N GLN A 146 1.06 -3.42 -22.58
CA GLN A 146 1.03 -2.40 -23.61
C GLN A 146 1.45 -1.04 -23.04
N PHE A 147 2.34 -0.37 -23.76
CA PHE A 147 2.58 1.06 -23.61
C PHE A 147 1.68 1.80 -24.59
N THR A 148 0.93 2.76 -24.07
CA THR A 148 0.05 3.61 -24.88
C THR A 148 0.46 5.06 -24.70
N ILE A 149 0.42 5.82 -25.82
CA ILE A 149 0.66 7.25 -25.81
C ILE A 149 -0.30 7.95 -26.75
N VAL A 150 -0.86 9.05 -26.31
CA VAL A 150 -1.70 9.94 -27.10
C VAL A 150 -1.31 11.39 -26.82
N GLN A 151 -1.21 12.18 -27.89
CA GLN A 151 -1.12 13.63 -27.84
C GLN A 151 -2.49 14.22 -28.15
N ARG A 152 -2.95 15.18 -27.35
CA ARG A 152 -4.26 15.84 -27.54
C ARG A 152 -4.15 17.23 -28.15
N SER A 153 -2.94 17.76 -28.22
CA SER A 153 -2.65 19.05 -28.85
C SER A 153 -2.27 18.86 -30.33
N THR A 154 -1.99 19.98 -31.01
CA THR A 154 -1.50 20.01 -32.39
C THR A 154 -0.01 20.37 -32.47
N LEU A 155 0.71 20.26 -31.35
CA LEU A 155 2.14 20.53 -31.33
C LEU A 155 2.92 19.50 -32.14
N PRO A 156 4.02 19.88 -32.81
CA PRO A 156 4.87 18.96 -33.57
C PRO A 156 5.72 18.13 -32.57
N ILE A 157 5.22 16.99 -32.17
CA ILE A 157 5.88 16.09 -31.22
C ILE A 157 6.23 14.78 -31.90
N ASN A 158 7.47 14.36 -31.76
CA ASN A 158 7.95 13.09 -32.30
C ASN A 158 8.36 12.15 -31.20
N LEU A 159 7.83 10.92 -31.22
CA LEU A 159 8.30 9.81 -30.40
C LEU A 159 9.60 9.27 -31.00
N LYS A 160 10.70 9.34 -30.25
CA LYS A 160 12.05 8.95 -30.70
C LYS A 160 12.48 7.58 -30.22
N ASN A 161 12.08 7.22 -29.02
CA ASN A 161 12.56 6.00 -28.38
C ASN A 161 11.53 5.48 -27.39
N ILE A 162 11.39 4.16 -27.33
CA ILE A 162 10.67 3.48 -26.25
C ILE A 162 11.51 2.31 -25.76
N SER A 163 11.55 2.11 -24.45
CA SER A 163 12.34 1.03 -23.85
C SER A 163 11.76 0.55 -22.53
N PRO A 164 11.26 -0.69 -22.47
CA PRO A 164 10.97 -1.34 -21.22
C PRO A 164 12.24 -1.88 -20.54
N THR A 165 13.34 -2.05 -21.30
CA THR A 165 14.60 -2.66 -20.86
C THR A 165 15.81 -2.01 -21.55
N LEU A 166 16.99 -2.65 -21.43
CA LEU A 166 18.24 -2.20 -22.07
C LEU A 166 18.20 -2.18 -23.62
N ASP A 167 17.29 -2.93 -24.23
CA ASP A 167 17.13 -2.96 -25.69
C ASP A 167 16.13 -1.89 -26.12
N SER A 168 16.64 -0.69 -26.34
CA SER A 168 15.85 0.44 -26.85
C SER A 168 15.48 0.22 -28.31
N THR A 169 14.22 0.42 -28.64
CA THR A 169 13.78 0.50 -30.04
C THR A 169 13.69 1.96 -30.46
N PHE A 170 14.45 2.33 -31.48
CA PHE A 170 14.42 3.68 -32.02
C PHE A 170 13.28 3.82 -33.02
N TYR A 171 12.53 4.90 -32.84
CA TYR A 171 11.43 5.30 -33.68
C TYR A 171 11.65 6.74 -34.19
N SER A 172 10.94 7.14 -35.19
CA SER A 172 10.74 8.53 -35.55
C SER A 172 9.29 8.67 -35.98
N ILE A 173 8.40 8.67 -35.00
CA ILE A 173 6.95 8.67 -35.21
C ILE A 173 6.43 10.03 -34.77
N GLU A 174 5.85 10.78 -35.71
CA GLU A 174 5.09 11.97 -35.40
C GLU A 174 3.79 11.56 -34.69
N LEU A 175 3.50 12.20 -33.57
CA LEU A 175 2.27 11.98 -32.83
C LEU A 175 1.20 12.92 -33.35
N GLU A 176 0.22 12.39 -34.05
CA GLU A 176 -0.93 13.14 -34.51
C GLU A 176 -1.91 13.42 -33.36
N SER A 177 -2.65 14.53 -33.46
CA SER A 177 -3.63 14.92 -32.43
C SER A 177 -4.73 13.86 -32.27
N ASN A 178 -4.94 13.40 -31.03
CA ASN A 178 -5.92 12.38 -30.65
C ASN A 178 -5.74 11.00 -31.30
N ASP A 179 -4.59 10.72 -31.88
CA ASP A 179 -4.25 9.40 -32.41
C ASP A 179 -3.51 8.58 -31.34
N LEU A 180 -4.15 7.50 -30.87
CA LEU A 180 -3.61 6.62 -29.83
C LEU A 180 -2.60 5.64 -30.44
N LYS A 181 -1.34 5.77 -30.07
CA LYS A 181 -0.31 4.79 -30.43
C LYS A 181 -0.20 3.73 -29.34
N ILE A 182 -0.09 2.45 -29.78
CA ILE A 182 -0.04 1.29 -28.88
C ILE A 182 1.20 0.47 -29.22
N PHE A 183 2.03 0.18 -28.22
CA PHE A 183 3.25 -0.60 -28.36
C PHE A 183 3.24 -1.76 -27.36
N PRO A 184 3.19 -3.03 -27.82
CA PRO A 184 3.28 -4.16 -26.92
C PRO A 184 4.69 -4.26 -26.33
N PHE A 185 4.80 -4.68 -25.08
CA PHE A 185 6.07 -4.97 -24.43
C PHE A 185 6.10 -6.34 -23.78
N LYS A 186 7.32 -6.89 -23.64
CA LYS A 186 7.59 -8.10 -22.86
C LYS A 186 8.97 -8.00 -22.22
N PHE A 187 9.08 -8.37 -20.96
CA PHE A 187 10.36 -8.50 -20.26
C PHE A 187 10.27 -9.52 -19.13
N LYS A 188 11.43 -10.05 -18.72
CA LYS A 188 11.50 -10.99 -17.59
C LYS A 188 11.33 -10.28 -16.26
N THR A 189 10.60 -10.92 -15.32
CA THR A 189 10.51 -10.43 -13.95
C THR A 189 11.88 -10.46 -13.26
N LEU A 190 12.01 -9.62 -12.25
CA LEU A 190 13.14 -9.68 -11.33
C LEU A 190 13.03 -10.90 -10.42
N SER A 191 14.16 -11.33 -9.84
CA SER A 191 14.25 -12.47 -8.94
C SER A 191 13.72 -12.18 -7.52
N VAL A 192 13.31 -10.96 -7.25
CA VAL A 192 12.97 -10.51 -5.89
C VAL A 192 11.47 -10.48 -5.72
N ILE A 193 10.98 -11.18 -4.68
CA ILE A 193 9.57 -11.13 -4.26
C ILE A 193 9.25 -9.70 -3.80
N SER A 194 8.08 -9.20 -4.22
CA SER A 194 7.64 -7.86 -3.88
C SER A 194 7.25 -7.74 -2.40
N HIS A 195 7.70 -6.65 -1.78
CA HIS A 195 7.27 -6.22 -0.44
C HIS A 195 7.17 -4.71 -0.39
N PRO A 196 6.28 -4.11 0.40
CA PRO A 196 6.42 -2.72 0.79
C PRO A 196 7.80 -2.55 1.45
N TYR A 197 8.59 -1.57 1.02
CA TYR A 197 10.00 -1.46 1.43
C TYR A 197 10.18 -1.23 2.94
N TRP A 198 9.15 -0.78 3.63
CA TRP A 198 9.13 -0.50 5.08
C TRP A 198 8.66 -1.69 5.93
N LEU A 199 8.16 -2.79 5.35
CA LEU A 199 7.59 -3.93 6.07
C LEU A 199 8.44 -5.21 6.07
N PRO A 200 9.50 -5.40 5.24
CA PRO A 200 10.22 -6.67 5.20
C PRO A 200 11.15 -6.88 6.40
N TYR A 201 11.44 -5.83 7.14
CA TYR A 201 12.35 -5.87 8.27
C TYR A 201 11.59 -5.76 9.60
N ALA A 202 12.11 -6.47 10.61
CA ALA A 202 11.56 -6.35 11.97
C ALA A 202 11.80 -4.93 12.53
N THR A 203 10.82 -4.41 13.26
CA THR A 203 11.00 -3.20 14.04
C THR A 203 11.95 -3.47 15.21
N TYR A 204 12.89 -2.56 15.43
CA TYR A 204 13.79 -2.60 16.58
C TYR A 204 13.67 -1.28 17.35
N ASN A 205 13.38 -1.36 18.66
CA ASN A 205 13.16 -0.18 19.52
C ASN A 205 12.21 0.84 18.87
N ASP A 206 11.04 0.39 18.41
CA ASP A 206 10.00 1.18 17.76
C ASP A 206 10.45 1.93 16.48
N ARG A 207 11.60 1.55 15.93
CA ARG A 207 12.11 2.08 14.67
C ARG A 207 11.94 1.05 13.56
N MET A 208 11.43 1.51 12.43
CA MET A 208 11.39 0.70 11.22
C MET A 208 12.76 0.68 10.56
N ALA A 209 13.25 -0.51 10.23
CA ALA A 209 14.41 -0.67 9.36
C ALA A 209 13.96 -0.73 7.90
N PHE A 210 14.73 -0.16 7.00
CA PHE A 210 14.51 -0.23 5.55
C PHE A 210 15.84 -0.33 4.79
N GLY A 211 15.76 -0.92 3.61
CA GLY A 211 16.96 -1.32 2.83
C GLY A 211 17.51 -0.20 1.95
N GLY A 212 18.00 0.89 2.51
CA GLY A 212 18.75 1.90 1.78
C GLY A 212 18.23 3.34 1.95
N GLU A 213 19.15 4.29 2.08
CA GLU A 213 18.88 5.71 2.32
C GLU A 213 18.00 6.33 1.21
N PHE A 214 18.16 5.88 -0.03
CA PHE A 214 17.38 6.39 -1.18
C PHE A 214 15.88 6.08 -1.10
N LEU A 215 15.46 5.16 -0.23
CA LEU A 215 14.05 4.83 0.03
C LEU A 215 13.45 5.69 1.14
N ARG A 216 14.29 6.35 1.93
CA ARG A 216 13.82 7.17 3.06
C ARG A 216 12.87 8.27 2.58
N GLY A 217 11.74 8.39 3.23
CA GLY A 217 10.73 9.40 2.91
C GLY A 217 9.93 9.16 1.63
N LYS A 218 10.09 8.01 0.98
CA LYS A 218 9.21 7.65 -0.14
C LYS A 218 7.85 7.19 0.40
N PRO A 219 6.73 7.71 -0.10
CA PRO A 219 5.40 7.34 0.39
C PRO A 219 5.01 5.93 -0.02
N GLU A 220 5.53 5.45 -1.14
CA GLU A 220 5.16 4.18 -1.74
C GLU A 220 6.37 3.39 -2.22
N ARG A 221 6.12 2.11 -2.50
CA ARG A 221 7.09 1.24 -3.13
C ARG A 221 7.43 1.76 -4.54
N GLN A 222 8.68 1.63 -4.93
CA GLN A 222 9.04 1.86 -6.33
C GLN A 222 8.42 0.76 -7.20
N ALA A 223 7.94 1.13 -8.38
CA ALA A 223 7.49 0.19 -9.39
C ALA A 223 8.58 -0.86 -9.67
N ILE A 224 8.18 -2.09 -9.95
CA ILE A 224 9.12 -3.17 -10.29
C ILE A 224 10.00 -2.77 -11.46
N LYS A 225 9.40 -2.09 -12.44
CA LYS A 225 10.07 -1.45 -13.56
C LYS A 225 9.33 -0.21 -14.01
N THR A 226 10.09 0.71 -14.60
CA THR A 226 9.56 1.85 -15.34
C THR A 226 9.72 1.61 -16.84
N PHE A 227 8.78 2.13 -17.59
CA PHE A 227 8.82 2.18 -19.03
C PHE A 227 9.35 3.56 -19.44
N LYS A 228 10.47 3.58 -20.15
CA LYS A 228 11.10 4.82 -20.58
C LYS A 228 10.79 5.11 -22.04
N TYR A 229 10.58 6.38 -22.35
CA TYR A 229 10.38 6.86 -23.71
C TYR A 229 10.92 8.27 -23.87
N SER A 230 11.32 8.64 -25.08
CA SER A 230 11.84 9.96 -25.40
C SER A 230 10.97 10.65 -26.43
N LEU A 231 10.66 11.90 -26.17
CA LEU A 231 9.92 12.77 -27.08
C LEU A 231 10.82 13.91 -27.53
N ASN A 232 10.79 14.18 -28.84
CA ASN A 232 11.34 15.43 -29.37
C ASN A 232 10.27 16.52 -29.33
N LEU A 233 10.55 17.58 -28.60
CA LEU A 233 9.70 18.76 -28.48
C LEU A 233 10.56 20.01 -28.83
N PHE A 234 10.18 20.72 -29.86
CA PHE A 234 10.89 21.95 -30.29
C PHE A 234 12.39 21.76 -30.50
N GLY A 235 12.81 20.60 -31.05
CA GLY A 235 14.20 20.24 -31.29
C GLY A 235 14.95 19.63 -30.12
N GLU A 236 14.32 19.52 -28.95
CA GLU A 236 14.92 18.94 -27.76
C GLU A 236 14.38 17.54 -27.45
N ASP A 237 15.28 16.59 -27.25
CA ASP A 237 14.92 15.23 -26.83
C ASP A 237 14.81 15.17 -25.31
N ILE A 238 13.64 14.84 -24.81
CA ILE A 238 13.36 14.72 -23.38
C ILE A 238 12.93 13.31 -23.07
N GLU A 239 13.62 12.65 -22.12
CA GLU A 239 13.25 11.34 -21.61
C GLU A 239 12.17 11.44 -20.53
N PHE A 240 11.14 10.64 -20.67
CA PHE A 240 10.07 10.46 -19.70
C PHE A 240 10.04 9.00 -19.24
N GLU A 241 9.39 8.76 -18.11
CA GLU A 241 9.18 7.42 -17.58
C GLU A 241 7.78 7.27 -16.98
N GLU A 242 7.18 6.09 -17.17
CA GLU A 242 5.93 5.69 -16.55
C GLU A 242 6.14 4.42 -15.72
N ALA A 243 5.53 4.35 -14.57
CA ALA A 243 5.45 3.11 -13.81
C ALA A 243 4.69 2.06 -14.64
N ILE A 244 5.11 0.79 -14.55
CA ILE A 244 4.34 -0.30 -15.14
C ILE A 244 3.35 -0.79 -14.10
N ASP A 245 2.09 -0.47 -14.33
CA ASP A 245 0.97 -0.77 -13.43
C ASP A 245 0.01 -1.78 -14.05
N TYR A 246 -0.92 -2.25 -13.24
CA TYR A 246 -2.09 -2.98 -13.69
C TYR A 246 -3.33 -2.14 -13.47
N LYS A 247 -4.20 -2.09 -14.49
CA LYS A 247 -5.44 -1.32 -14.50
C LYS A 247 -6.64 -2.24 -14.70
N TRP A 248 -7.72 -2.00 -13.94
CA TRP A 248 -8.99 -2.68 -14.15
C TRP A 248 -10.16 -1.72 -13.95
N THR A 249 -11.33 -2.14 -14.39
CA THR A 249 -12.56 -1.37 -14.18
C THR A 249 -13.42 -2.04 -13.12
N ASP A 250 -13.66 -1.34 -12.02
CA ASP A 250 -14.65 -1.70 -11.02
C ASP A 250 -16.01 -1.11 -11.42
N ARG A 251 -17.10 -1.87 -11.22
CA ARG A 251 -18.44 -1.44 -11.64
C ARG A 251 -18.97 -0.24 -10.86
N VAL A 252 -18.47 0.00 -9.66
CA VAL A 252 -18.93 1.07 -8.77
C VAL A 252 -17.91 2.20 -8.71
N LYS A 253 -16.63 1.87 -8.61
CA LYS A 253 -15.53 2.82 -8.41
C LYS A 253 -14.89 3.32 -9.71
N GLY A 254 -15.21 2.70 -10.85
CA GLY A 254 -14.65 3.06 -12.15
C GLY A 254 -13.24 2.48 -12.38
N GLU A 255 -12.35 3.27 -12.97
CA GLU A 255 -10.98 2.86 -13.28
C GLU A 255 -10.12 2.84 -12.01
N LEU A 256 -9.50 1.71 -11.75
CA LEU A 256 -8.63 1.48 -10.61
C LEU A 256 -7.25 0.97 -11.07
N HIS A 257 -6.23 1.33 -10.32
CA HIS A 257 -4.85 0.97 -10.57
C HIS A 257 -4.24 0.26 -9.36
N ARG A 258 -3.27 -0.61 -9.63
CA ARG A 258 -2.42 -1.21 -8.61
C ARG A 258 -1.04 -1.56 -9.18
N ASP A 259 -0.08 -1.63 -8.29
CA ASP A 259 1.26 -2.09 -8.63
C ASP A 259 1.27 -3.51 -9.18
N VAL A 260 2.16 -3.76 -10.15
CA VAL A 260 2.57 -5.11 -10.52
C VAL A 260 3.46 -5.69 -9.43
N VAL A 261 3.23 -6.95 -9.07
CA VAL A 261 3.96 -7.64 -8.00
C VAL A 261 4.57 -8.94 -8.49
N VAL A 262 5.69 -9.33 -7.87
CA VAL A 262 6.31 -10.66 -8.00
C VAL A 262 6.03 -11.45 -6.74
N SER A 263 5.35 -12.58 -6.88
CA SER A 263 4.93 -13.46 -5.78
C SER A 263 5.64 -14.82 -5.82
N PRO A 264 5.62 -15.58 -4.72
CA PRO A 264 5.96 -17.00 -4.73
C PRO A 264 5.00 -17.78 -5.64
N ILE A 265 5.45 -18.90 -6.21
CA ILE A 265 4.61 -19.77 -7.06
C ILE A 265 3.39 -20.29 -6.28
N ILE A 266 3.61 -20.66 -5.03
CA ILE A 266 2.57 -21.11 -4.08
C ILE A 266 2.78 -20.37 -2.78
N THR A 267 1.73 -19.76 -2.25
CA THR A 267 1.70 -19.21 -0.89
C THR A 267 0.90 -20.11 0.03
N VAL A 268 1.27 -20.14 1.31
CA VAL A 268 0.60 -20.89 2.36
C VAL A 268 0.37 -19.96 3.55
N THR A 269 -0.86 -19.63 3.83
CA THR A 269 -1.24 -18.71 4.91
C THR A 269 -1.89 -19.50 6.04
N PRO A 270 -1.26 -19.63 7.22
CA PRO A 270 -1.88 -20.21 8.40
C PRO A 270 -3.17 -19.48 8.76
N ALA A 271 -4.20 -20.21 9.18
CA ALA A 271 -5.46 -19.60 9.61
C ALA A 271 -5.28 -18.79 10.90
N ASP A 272 -4.48 -19.31 11.82
CA ASP A 272 -4.18 -18.66 13.10
C ASP A 272 -2.68 -18.42 13.26
N LYS A 273 -2.33 -17.39 13.99
CA LYS A 273 -0.94 -17.08 14.34
C LYS A 273 -0.43 -17.87 15.55
N VAL A 274 -1.35 -18.36 16.38
CA VAL A 274 -1.05 -19.11 17.61
C VAL A 274 -2.07 -20.24 17.77
N TYR A 275 -1.58 -21.46 18.04
CA TYR A 275 -2.39 -22.61 18.40
C TYR A 275 -2.05 -23.04 19.82
N ILE A 276 -3.05 -23.10 20.71
CA ILE A 276 -2.88 -23.44 22.11
C ILE A 276 -3.49 -24.80 22.39
N PHE A 277 -2.70 -25.69 22.96
CA PHE A 277 -3.08 -27.06 23.33
C PHE A 277 -3.16 -27.14 24.85
N SER A 278 -4.37 -27.23 25.37
CA SER A 278 -4.64 -27.34 26.82
C SER A 278 -4.70 -28.80 27.32
N SER A 279 -4.59 -29.76 26.42
CA SER A 279 -4.57 -31.22 26.68
C SER A 279 -3.60 -31.90 25.72
N ASN A 280 -3.47 -33.22 25.77
CA ASN A 280 -2.68 -34.01 24.85
C ASN A 280 -3.46 -34.40 23.57
N GLU A 281 -4.70 -33.92 23.45
CA GLU A 281 -5.54 -34.23 22.29
C GLU A 281 -5.02 -33.52 21.03
N PRO A 282 -5.02 -34.21 19.88
CA PRO A 282 -4.67 -33.63 18.61
C PRO A 282 -5.62 -32.50 18.22
N GLN A 283 -5.10 -31.47 17.56
CA GLN A 283 -5.90 -30.35 17.02
C GLN A 283 -5.58 -30.14 15.54
N LYS A 284 -6.55 -29.55 14.85
CA LYS A 284 -6.43 -29.17 13.44
C LYS A 284 -5.72 -27.84 13.30
N VAL A 285 -4.69 -27.81 12.46
CA VAL A 285 -3.98 -26.61 12.03
C VAL A 285 -4.40 -26.33 10.60
N SER A 286 -5.31 -25.39 10.42
CA SER A 286 -5.84 -25.01 9.12
C SER A 286 -4.95 -23.99 8.41
N PHE A 287 -4.93 -24.02 7.09
CA PHE A 287 -4.22 -23.07 6.26
C PHE A 287 -4.88 -22.90 4.89
N LEU A 288 -4.64 -21.76 4.27
CA LEU A 288 -5.06 -21.47 2.92
C LEU A 288 -3.83 -21.52 1.99
N ALA A 289 -3.85 -22.42 1.01
CA ALA A 289 -2.83 -22.46 -0.04
C ALA A 289 -3.37 -21.76 -1.29
N GLU A 290 -2.57 -20.87 -1.91
CA GLU A 290 -2.94 -20.14 -3.13
C GLU A 290 -1.88 -20.36 -4.21
N GLY A 291 -2.31 -20.69 -5.43
CA GLY A 291 -1.47 -20.87 -6.60
C GLY A 291 -1.33 -19.57 -7.41
N ASN A 292 -0.13 -19.07 -7.58
CA ASN A 292 0.17 -17.86 -8.33
C ASN A 292 0.65 -18.12 -9.77
N LEU A 293 0.65 -19.37 -10.19
CA LEU A 293 0.95 -19.82 -11.54
C LEU A 293 -0.13 -20.82 -11.99
N LYS A 294 -0.57 -20.72 -13.25
CA LYS A 294 -1.46 -21.71 -13.87
C LYS A 294 -0.75 -23.05 -13.93
N GLY A 295 -1.40 -24.09 -13.42
CA GLY A 295 -0.83 -25.43 -13.40
C GLY A 295 0.24 -25.65 -12.33
N ALA A 296 0.37 -24.75 -11.34
CA ALA A 296 1.32 -24.92 -10.24
C ALA A 296 1.07 -26.24 -9.50
N ILE A 297 2.15 -26.96 -9.22
CA ILE A 297 2.16 -28.20 -8.44
C ILE A 297 3.19 -28.03 -7.33
N GLY A 298 2.87 -28.53 -6.15
CA GLY A 298 3.78 -28.50 -5.01
C GLY A 298 3.34 -29.44 -3.90
N THR A 299 4.26 -29.68 -2.99
CA THR A 299 4.02 -30.48 -1.79
C THR A 299 4.18 -29.59 -0.57
N VAL A 300 3.16 -29.49 0.27
CA VAL A 300 3.24 -28.78 1.55
C VAL A 300 3.59 -29.77 2.67
N THR A 301 4.54 -29.40 3.49
CA THR A 301 4.90 -30.07 4.73
C THR A 301 4.88 -29.06 5.89
N LEU A 302 4.74 -29.55 7.11
CA LEU A 302 4.79 -28.76 8.32
C LEU A 302 5.99 -29.17 9.16
N GLN A 303 6.95 -28.25 9.34
CA GLN A 303 8.05 -28.44 10.27
C GLN A 303 7.57 -28.09 11.68
N THR A 304 7.78 -28.98 12.64
CA THR A 304 7.29 -28.85 14.02
C THR A 304 8.43 -28.78 15.01
N PRO A 305 8.24 -28.22 16.21
CA PRO A 305 9.19 -28.33 17.30
C PRO A 305 9.40 -29.77 17.75
N LYS A 306 10.46 -30.04 18.50
CA LYS A 306 10.76 -31.37 19.03
C LYS A 306 9.60 -31.91 19.89
N GLY A 307 9.23 -33.17 19.66
CA GLY A 307 8.17 -33.87 20.40
C GLY A 307 6.77 -33.69 19.85
N TRP A 308 6.57 -32.76 18.91
CA TRP A 308 5.29 -32.59 18.20
C TRP A 308 5.24 -33.52 16.99
N THR A 309 4.07 -34.08 16.70
CA THR A 309 3.84 -34.92 15.51
C THR A 309 2.75 -34.33 14.64
N VAL A 310 2.81 -34.61 13.34
CA VAL A 310 1.89 -34.02 12.33
C VAL A 310 1.39 -35.07 11.38
N GLU A 311 0.10 -35.05 11.08
CA GLU A 311 -0.56 -35.90 10.11
C GLU A 311 -1.50 -35.09 9.20
N PRO A 312 -1.53 -35.41 7.89
CA PRO A 312 -0.57 -36.26 7.17
C PRO A 312 0.83 -35.64 7.19
N ASN A 313 1.88 -36.39 6.92
CA ASN A 313 3.24 -35.85 6.87
C ASN A 313 3.47 -34.88 5.70
N ARG A 314 2.61 -34.92 4.66
CA ARG A 314 2.63 -34.05 3.50
C ARG A 314 1.27 -33.97 2.83
N ILE A 315 1.01 -32.88 2.11
CA ILE A 315 -0.18 -32.63 1.30
C ILE A 315 0.25 -32.21 -0.10
N GLU A 316 -0.21 -32.95 -1.13
CA GLU A 316 0.05 -32.57 -2.51
C GLU A 316 -0.92 -31.51 -2.99
N LEU A 317 -0.39 -30.50 -3.67
CA LEU A 317 -1.13 -29.36 -4.23
C LEU A 317 -1.07 -29.38 -5.74
N LYS A 318 -2.18 -29.05 -6.37
CA LYS A 318 -2.28 -28.78 -7.81
C LYS A 318 -3.29 -27.65 -8.03
N PHE A 319 -2.89 -26.63 -8.76
CA PHE A 319 -3.71 -25.46 -9.07
C PHE A 319 -3.98 -25.39 -10.58
N ASN A 320 -5.22 -25.11 -10.98
CA ASN A 320 -5.64 -25.08 -12.38
C ASN A 320 -5.51 -23.68 -12.99
N PHE A 321 -5.66 -22.64 -12.17
CA PHE A 321 -5.58 -21.25 -12.59
C PHE A 321 -4.91 -20.37 -11.52
N ILE A 322 -4.46 -19.19 -11.93
CA ILE A 322 -3.83 -18.21 -11.05
C ILE A 322 -4.86 -17.66 -10.06
N GLY A 323 -4.50 -17.62 -8.78
CA GLY A 323 -5.38 -17.19 -7.70
C GLY A 323 -6.32 -18.31 -7.19
N GLU A 324 -6.21 -19.55 -7.68
CA GLU A 324 -6.96 -20.67 -7.09
C GLU A 324 -6.52 -20.88 -5.66
N GLN A 325 -7.50 -21.00 -4.75
CA GLN A 325 -7.27 -21.18 -3.33
C GLN A 325 -7.79 -22.54 -2.86
N LYS A 326 -7.07 -23.16 -1.93
CA LYS A 326 -7.44 -24.43 -1.30
C LYS A 326 -7.30 -24.31 0.21
N ALA A 327 -8.41 -24.49 0.93
CA ALA A 327 -8.42 -24.59 2.38
C ALA A 327 -8.09 -26.03 2.79
N LEU A 328 -7.01 -26.20 3.53
CA LEU A 328 -6.43 -27.49 3.91
C LEU A 328 -6.07 -27.49 5.40
N GLN A 329 -5.77 -28.66 5.93
CA GLN A 329 -5.42 -28.79 7.35
C GLN A 329 -4.42 -29.92 7.58
N PHE A 330 -3.58 -29.74 8.58
CA PHE A 330 -2.83 -30.79 9.26
C PHE A 330 -3.48 -31.08 10.61
N THR A 331 -3.31 -32.30 11.10
CA THR A 331 -3.59 -32.63 12.50
C THR A 331 -2.28 -32.64 13.26
N LEU A 332 -2.17 -31.83 14.28
CA LEU A 332 -0.97 -31.66 15.10
C LEU A 332 -1.21 -32.25 16.48
N THR A 333 -0.34 -33.13 16.93
CA THR A 333 -0.38 -33.74 18.27
C THR A 333 0.75 -33.18 19.11
N PRO A 334 0.44 -32.63 20.31
CA PRO A 334 1.46 -32.06 21.19
C PRO A 334 2.22 -33.15 21.95
N PRO A 335 3.40 -32.85 22.52
CA PRO A 335 4.08 -33.71 23.48
C PRO A 335 3.29 -33.77 24.81
N GLU A 336 3.63 -34.73 25.66
CA GLU A 336 3.03 -34.87 27.00
C GLU A 336 3.35 -33.66 27.90
N GLU A 337 4.61 -33.21 27.89
CA GLU A 337 5.09 -32.11 28.71
C GLU A 337 4.79 -30.74 28.07
N PRO A 338 4.65 -29.67 28.88
CA PRO A 338 4.50 -28.31 28.38
C PRO A 338 5.62 -27.95 27.39
N SER A 339 5.25 -27.36 26.27
CA SER A 339 6.16 -27.05 25.20
C SER A 339 5.70 -25.81 24.42
N THR A 340 6.65 -24.99 24.01
CA THR A 340 6.38 -23.82 23.17
C THR A 340 7.37 -23.81 22.02
N GLY A 341 6.90 -23.48 20.80
CA GLY A 341 7.76 -23.33 19.64
C GLY A 341 7.01 -22.81 18.44
N ASP A 342 7.70 -22.72 17.33
CA ASP A 342 7.11 -22.27 16.07
C ASP A 342 6.98 -23.45 15.11
N ILE A 343 5.86 -23.50 14.42
CA ILE A 343 5.66 -24.36 13.26
C ILE A 343 5.96 -23.54 12.00
N GLU A 344 6.61 -24.16 11.02
CA GLU A 344 6.94 -23.55 9.74
C GLU A 344 6.36 -24.39 8.61
N PHE A 345 5.53 -23.78 7.79
CA PHE A 345 5.07 -24.41 6.55
C PHE A 345 6.18 -24.37 5.50
N ARG A 346 6.32 -25.45 4.77
CA ARG A 346 7.30 -25.58 3.69
C ARG A 346 6.61 -26.03 2.41
N VAL A 347 7.03 -25.47 1.29
CA VAL A 347 6.57 -25.87 -0.04
C VAL A 347 7.77 -26.44 -0.80
N ASN A 348 7.68 -27.66 -1.28
CA ASN A 348 8.77 -28.38 -1.97
C ASN A 348 10.09 -28.36 -1.18
N GLY A 349 10.02 -28.42 0.15
CA GLY A 349 11.19 -28.40 1.04
C GLY A 349 11.73 -27.00 1.39
N GLU A 350 11.27 -25.93 0.74
CA GLU A 350 11.65 -24.56 1.03
C GLU A 350 10.65 -23.87 1.99
N ALA A 351 11.14 -22.93 2.82
CA ALA A 351 10.31 -22.16 3.73
C ALA A 351 9.21 -21.42 2.96
N ALA A 352 7.96 -21.74 3.23
CA ALA A 352 6.83 -21.14 2.55
C ALA A 352 6.64 -19.67 2.94
N LYS A 353 5.99 -18.92 2.05
CA LYS A 353 5.53 -17.57 2.30
C LYS A 353 4.02 -17.55 2.43
N ALA A 354 3.52 -16.81 3.40
CA ALA A 354 2.13 -16.43 3.47
C ALA A 354 1.86 -15.23 2.55
N VAL A 355 0.60 -14.91 2.33
CA VAL A 355 0.19 -13.68 1.65
C VAL A 355 -0.62 -12.84 2.60
N GLN A 356 -0.28 -11.56 2.69
CA GLN A 356 -1.07 -10.56 3.38
C GLN A 356 -1.38 -9.42 2.42
N ARG A 357 -2.67 -9.14 2.22
CA ARG A 357 -3.18 -8.04 1.41
C ARG A 357 -3.64 -6.92 2.34
N ILE A 358 -3.26 -5.70 2.01
CA ILE A 358 -3.65 -4.49 2.72
C ILE A 358 -4.40 -3.65 1.70
N GLU A 359 -5.72 -3.62 1.81
CA GLU A 359 -6.61 -2.99 0.82
C GLU A 359 -7.59 -2.08 1.55
N TYR A 360 -7.46 -0.77 1.34
CA TYR A 360 -8.35 0.27 1.86
C TYR A 360 -8.67 1.26 0.76
N ASP A 361 -9.85 1.87 0.80
CA ASP A 361 -10.33 2.77 -0.26
C ASP A 361 -9.49 4.03 -0.47
N HIS A 362 -8.66 4.39 0.49
CA HIS A 362 -7.86 5.62 0.47
C HIS A 362 -6.36 5.40 0.19
N ILE A 363 -5.94 4.16 -0.09
CA ILE A 363 -4.57 3.82 -0.46
C ILE A 363 -4.54 2.86 -1.65
N LEU A 364 -3.43 2.83 -2.37
CA LEU A 364 -3.18 1.78 -3.34
C LEU A 364 -3.05 0.42 -2.63
N PRO A 365 -3.62 -0.66 -3.19
CA PRO A 365 -3.52 -1.99 -2.62
C PRO A 365 -2.06 -2.42 -2.43
N GLN A 366 -1.69 -2.82 -1.21
CA GLN A 366 -0.36 -3.33 -0.88
C GLN A 366 -0.40 -4.83 -0.67
N ILE A 367 0.70 -5.50 -0.98
CA ILE A 367 0.86 -6.94 -0.77
C ILE A 367 2.22 -7.24 -0.15
N MET A 368 2.23 -8.15 0.80
CA MET A 368 3.45 -8.64 1.40
C MET A 368 3.41 -10.16 1.56
N PHE A 369 4.60 -10.76 1.59
CA PHE A 369 4.79 -12.21 1.69
C PHE A 369 5.63 -12.56 2.92
N PRO A 370 5.06 -12.50 4.13
CA PRO A 370 5.77 -12.89 5.35
C PRO A 370 6.04 -14.40 5.37
N LYS A 371 6.86 -14.85 6.31
CA LYS A 371 7.06 -16.29 6.54
C LYS A 371 5.73 -16.95 6.92
N ALA A 372 5.48 -18.14 6.39
CA ALA A 372 4.32 -18.94 6.73
C ALA A 372 4.58 -19.72 8.02
N THR A 373 4.50 -19.04 9.16
CA THR A 373 4.76 -19.59 10.48
C THR A 373 3.60 -19.32 11.44
N ALA A 374 3.42 -20.17 12.43
CA ALA A 374 2.55 -19.93 13.56
C ALA A 374 3.20 -20.49 14.84
N LYS A 375 2.82 -19.93 15.98
CA LYS A 375 3.29 -20.41 17.27
C LYS A 375 2.41 -21.55 17.77
N VAL A 376 3.01 -22.58 18.35
CA VAL A 376 2.32 -23.65 19.08
C VAL A 376 2.71 -23.62 20.53
N VAL A 377 1.71 -23.76 21.42
CA VAL A 377 1.90 -23.71 22.86
C VAL A 377 1.13 -24.87 23.49
N LYS A 378 1.84 -25.81 24.07
CA LYS A 378 1.25 -26.84 24.96
C LYS A 378 1.39 -26.38 26.39
N MET A 379 0.27 -26.28 27.07
CA MET A 379 0.22 -25.91 28.49
C MET A 379 -0.78 -26.79 29.26
N ASN A 380 -0.52 -26.98 30.52
CA ASN A 380 -1.49 -27.62 31.41
C ASN A 380 -2.41 -26.55 31.96
N LEU A 381 -3.61 -26.45 31.39
CA LEU A 381 -4.61 -25.46 31.83
C LEU A 381 -5.60 -26.11 32.81
N ASN A 382 -5.60 -25.64 34.02
CA ASN A 382 -6.64 -25.99 35.00
C ASN A 382 -7.84 -25.07 34.76
N LYS A 383 -8.94 -25.64 34.27
CA LYS A 383 -10.16 -24.91 33.94
C LYS A 383 -11.14 -25.06 35.11
N THR A 384 -11.54 -23.96 35.74
CA THR A 384 -12.54 -23.93 36.80
C THR A 384 -13.97 -23.78 36.25
N VAL A 385 -14.10 -23.29 35.00
CA VAL A 385 -15.37 -23.17 34.27
C VAL A 385 -15.26 -23.84 32.91
N LYS A 386 -16.38 -24.24 32.29
CA LYS A 386 -16.43 -24.88 30.99
C LYS A 386 -17.26 -24.08 29.97
N ASN A 387 -18.42 -23.57 30.41
CA ASN A 387 -19.39 -22.91 29.56
C ASN A 387 -19.32 -21.41 29.77
N ILE A 388 -18.95 -20.68 28.73
CA ILE A 388 -18.77 -19.22 28.77
C ILE A 388 -19.77 -18.59 27.80
N GLY A 389 -20.55 -17.64 28.28
CA GLY A 389 -21.32 -16.72 27.44
C GLY A 389 -20.42 -15.54 27.04
N TYR A 390 -20.42 -15.17 25.78
CA TYR A 390 -19.64 -14.03 25.28
C TYR A 390 -20.55 -13.02 24.59
N VAL A 391 -20.72 -11.86 25.20
CA VAL A 391 -21.47 -10.74 24.62
C VAL A 391 -20.57 -10.01 23.64
N LYS A 392 -20.93 -9.98 22.35
CA LYS A 392 -20.14 -9.30 21.34
C LYS A 392 -20.06 -7.79 21.58
N GLY A 393 -18.91 -7.21 21.25
CA GLY A 393 -18.64 -5.77 21.31
C GLY A 393 -18.14 -5.24 19.98
N SER A 394 -17.16 -4.33 20.01
CA SER A 394 -16.63 -3.64 18.80
C SER A 394 -15.81 -4.54 17.87
N GLY A 395 -15.73 -5.83 18.13
CA GLY A 395 -14.96 -6.81 17.37
C GLY A 395 -13.62 -7.12 18.03
N ASP A 396 -13.46 -8.38 18.42
CA ASP A 396 -12.24 -8.96 18.99
C ASP A 396 -12.23 -10.47 18.74
N GLU A 397 -11.11 -11.11 19.02
CA GLU A 397 -10.93 -12.55 18.85
C GLU A 397 -10.99 -13.32 20.20
N VAL A 398 -11.47 -12.70 21.29
CA VAL A 398 -11.45 -13.30 22.63
C VAL A 398 -12.27 -14.58 22.67
N ALA A 399 -13.48 -14.57 22.14
CA ALA A 399 -14.35 -15.74 22.09
C ALA A 399 -13.72 -16.91 21.32
N GLN A 400 -13.12 -16.63 20.16
CA GLN A 400 -12.44 -17.62 19.33
C GLN A 400 -11.22 -18.19 20.07
N ASN A 401 -10.41 -17.36 20.68
CA ASN A 401 -9.21 -17.76 21.41
C ASN A 401 -9.56 -18.61 22.66
N LEU A 402 -10.62 -18.26 23.39
CA LEU A 402 -11.13 -19.07 24.50
C LEU A 402 -11.63 -20.44 24.01
N GLY A 403 -12.32 -20.48 22.86
CA GLY A 403 -12.69 -21.73 22.20
C GLY A 403 -11.45 -22.56 21.82
N GLY A 404 -10.42 -21.93 21.30
CA GLY A 404 -9.14 -22.56 20.95
C GLY A 404 -8.42 -23.20 22.13
N VAL A 405 -8.58 -22.69 23.35
CA VAL A 405 -8.02 -23.30 24.57
C VAL A 405 -9.00 -24.28 25.23
N GLY A 406 -10.11 -24.60 24.58
CA GLY A 406 -11.03 -25.67 24.95
C GLY A 406 -12.12 -25.27 25.94
N PHE A 407 -12.53 -24.00 26.00
CA PHE A 407 -13.79 -23.59 26.63
C PHE A 407 -14.95 -23.73 25.64
N ASN A 408 -16.14 -24.03 26.13
CA ASN A 408 -17.37 -23.96 25.35
C ASN A 408 -17.84 -22.51 25.35
N VAL A 409 -17.62 -21.78 24.27
CA VAL A 409 -17.97 -20.37 24.17
C VAL A 409 -19.17 -20.20 23.24
N VAL A 410 -20.24 -19.61 23.76
CA VAL A 410 -21.41 -19.20 22.99
C VAL A 410 -21.40 -17.68 22.86
N SER A 411 -21.18 -17.18 21.66
CA SER A 411 -21.21 -15.74 21.36
C SER A 411 -22.60 -15.30 20.95
N PHE A 412 -23.07 -14.17 21.51
CA PHE A 412 -24.39 -13.60 21.21
C PHE A 412 -24.34 -12.07 21.23
N GLU A 413 -25.35 -11.44 20.65
CA GLU A 413 -25.49 -9.99 20.62
C GLU A 413 -26.04 -9.46 21.95
N ALA A 414 -25.73 -8.21 22.31
CA ALA A 414 -26.19 -7.60 23.55
C ALA A 414 -27.73 -7.58 23.70
N LYS A 415 -28.48 -7.52 22.59
CA LYS A 415 -29.96 -7.58 22.58
C LYS A 415 -30.52 -8.93 23.05
N ASP A 416 -29.74 -9.99 22.89
CA ASP A 416 -30.17 -11.36 23.21
C ASP A 416 -30.11 -11.64 24.71
N LEU A 417 -29.42 -10.79 25.51
CA LEU A 417 -29.35 -10.91 26.97
C LEU A 417 -30.72 -10.98 27.65
N ALA A 418 -31.71 -10.29 27.10
CA ALA A 418 -33.07 -10.24 27.70
C ALA A 418 -33.90 -11.53 27.50
N VAL A 419 -33.48 -12.41 26.56
CA VAL A 419 -34.24 -13.58 26.13
C VAL A 419 -33.51 -14.90 26.29
N LEU A 420 -32.17 -14.87 26.45
CA LEU A 420 -31.36 -16.07 26.65
C LEU A 420 -31.46 -16.57 28.08
N ASP A 421 -31.50 -17.90 28.24
CA ASP A 421 -31.29 -18.52 29.53
C ASP A 421 -29.81 -18.46 29.91
N LEU A 422 -29.46 -17.50 30.75
CA LEU A 422 -28.08 -17.25 31.18
C LEU A 422 -27.57 -18.28 32.17
N SER A 423 -28.47 -19.06 32.81
CA SER A 423 -28.10 -20.10 33.81
C SER A 423 -27.28 -21.24 33.20
N MET A 424 -27.27 -21.38 31.87
CA MET A 424 -26.44 -22.34 31.14
C MET A 424 -24.95 -21.98 31.12
N PHE A 425 -24.58 -20.76 31.45
CA PHE A 425 -23.20 -20.27 31.50
C PHE A 425 -22.70 -20.18 32.96
N GLU A 426 -21.47 -20.67 33.16
CA GLU A 426 -20.77 -20.54 34.44
C GLU A 426 -20.09 -19.15 34.57
N THR A 427 -19.89 -18.50 33.45
CA THR A 427 -19.30 -17.14 33.37
C THR A 427 -19.79 -16.44 32.10
N ILE A 428 -20.06 -15.14 32.22
CA ILE A 428 -20.35 -14.28 31.08
C ILE A 428 -19.23 -13.25 30.92
N ILE A 429 -18.68 -13.15 29.75
CA ILE A 429 -17.65 -12.16 29.37
C ILE A 429 -18.30 -11.14 28.46
N VAL A 430 -18.12 -9.86 28.79
CA VAL A 430 -18.57 -8.74 27.94
C VAL A 430 -17.41 -8.30 27.06
N GLY A 431 -17.62 -8.35 25.76
CA GLY A 431 -16.63 -8.02 24.76
C GLY A 431 -16.15 -6.56 24.79
N ILE A 432 -15.03 -6.30 24.13
CA ILE A 432 -14.36 -5.00 24.12
C ILE A 432 -15.33 -3.90 23.68
N ARG A 433 -15.47 -2.86 24.52
CA ARG A 433 -16.31 -1.67 24.27
C ARG A 433 -17.80 -1.97 24.04
N ALA A 434 -18.32 -3.15 24.38
CA ALA A 434 -19.74 -3.47 24.20
C ALA A 434 -20.66 -2.41 24.84
N TYR A 435 -20.32 -1.90 26.01
CA TYR A 435 -21.06 -0.79 26.65
C TYR A 435 -21.06 0.53 25.84
N ASN A 436 -20.09 0.71 24.95
CA ASN A 436 -20.00 1.91 24.12
C ASN A 436 -20.67 1.73 22.76
N THR A 437 -20.59 0.53 22.19
CA THR A 437 -21.02 0.24 20.81
C THR A 437 -22.41 -0.34 20.74
N GLU A 438 -22.87 -1.02 21.80
CA GLU A 438 -24.13 -1.75 21.83
C GLU A 438 -25.16 -1.03 22.70
N PRO A 439 -26.13 -0.31 22.12
CA PRO A 439 -27.16 0.41 22.91
C PRO A 439 -27.96 -0.49 23.86
N SER A 440 -28.15 -1.76 23.50
CA SER A 440 -28.86 -2.76 24.31
C SER A 440 -28.16 -3.08 25.65
N MET A 441 -26.85 -2.82 25.77
CA MET A 441 -26.10 -3.03 27.01
C MET A 441 -26.58 -2.15 28.16
N LYS A 442 -27.23 -1.01 27.90
CA LYS A 442 -27.81 -0.15 28.95
C LYS A 442 -28.85 -0.91 29.81
N ASN A 443 -29.64 -1.76 29.16
CA ASN A 443 -30.65 -2.60 29.80
C ASN A 443 -30.08 -3.96 30.23
N GLY A 444 -29.06 -4.45 29.50
CA GLY A 444 -28.39 -5.72 29.74
C GLY A 444 -27.65 -5.76 31.10
N ASN A 445 -27.26 -4.60 31.63
CA ASN A 445 -26.58 -4.52 32.94
C ASN A 445 -27.44 -4.97 34.11
N ALA A 446 -28.77 -4.79 34.04
CA ALA A 446 -29.70 -5.28 35.04
C ALA A 446 -29.74 -6.82 35.04
N VAL A 447 -29.79 -7.41 33.84
CA VAL A 447 -29.84 -8.88 33.67
C VAL A 447 -28.51 -9.57 34.05
N LEU A 448 -27.38 -8.91 33.85
CA LEU A 448 -26.06 -9.44 34.23
C LEU A 448 -25.79 -9.35 35.76
N ASN A 449 -26.55 -8.55 36.50
CA ASN A 449 -26.41 -8.38 37.95
C ASN A 449 -27.42 -9.24 38.77
N GLU A 450 -28.37 -9.88 38.14
CA GLU A 450 -29.27 -10.88 38.71
C GLU A 450 -28.61 -12.27 38.69
#